data_c8a731eae9e4aab62c741f00a5a3896f
#
_entry.id   c8a731eae9e4aab62c741f00a5a3896f
#
_cell.length_a   1.000
_cell.length_b   1.000
_cell.length_c   1.000
_cell.angle_alpha   90.00
_cell.angle_beta   90.00
_cell.angle_gamma   90.00
#
_symmetry.space_group_name_H-M   'P 1'
#
loop_
_entity.id
_entity.type
_entity.pdbx_description
1 polymer ?
#
loop_
_entity_poly.entity_id
_entity_poly.type
_entity_poly.pdbx_seq_one_letter_code
_entity_poly.pdbx_strand_id
1 'polypeptide(L)' 'MKVLVVGSGGREHAICWKISQSPKVDKIYCAPGNAGIGQIAECVPIGAMEFDKIVAFAKEQAILSLIHI' A
#
# COMPACT_ATOMS: atom_id res chain seq x y z
N MET A 1 -3.40 -7.32 10.36
CA MET A 1 -3.26 -5.86 10.18
C MET A 1 -3.19 -5.54 8.71
N LYS A 2 -3.98 -4.60 8.27
CA LYS A 2 -3.94 -4.11 6.89
C LYS A 2 -2.99 -2.94 6.78
N VAL A 3 -2.17 -2.92 5.74
CA VAL A 3 -1.16 -1.87 5.53
C VAL A 3 -1.38 -1.24 4.17
N LEU A 4 -1.30 0.08 4.10
CA LEU A 4 -1.34 0.82 2.84
C LEU A 4 0.01 1.49 2.61
N VAL A 5 0.64 1.17 1.49
CA VAL A 5 1.90 1.80 1.09
C VAL A 5 1.62 2.76 -0.05
N VAL A 6 1.98 4.03 0.14
CA VAL A 6 1.76 5.10 -0.85
C VAL A 6 3.09 5.54 -1.43
N GLY A 7 3.24 5.44 -2.73
CA GLY A 7 4.46 5.86 -3.39
C GLY A 7 4.46 5.49 -4.86
N SER A 8 5.32 6.12 -5.64
CA SER A 8 5.38 5.92 -7.09
C SER A 8 6.80 5.69 -7.62
N GLY A 9 7.75 5.38 -6.75
CA GLY A 9 9.11 5.06 -7.16
C GLY A 9 9.37 3.55 -7.08
N GLY A 10 10.63 3.15 -7.20
CA GLY A 10 10.99 1.74 -7.12
C GLY A 10 11.06 1.17 -5.71
N ARG A 11 10.97 2.02 -4.70
CA ARG A 11 11.15 1.61 -3.31
C ARG A 11 9.93 0.90 -2.74
N GLU A 12 8.73 1.21 -3.20
CA GLU A 12 7.51 0.62 -2.65
C GLU A 12 7.48 -0.88 -2.89
N HIS A 13 8.06 -1.38 -3.98
CA HIS A 13 8.13 -2.81 -4.21
C HIS A 13 8.96 -3.50 -3.12
N ALA A 14 10.15 -2.95 -2.82
CA ALA A 14 11.02 -3.50 -1.78
C ALA A 14 10.34 -3.45 -0.41
N ILE A 15 9.67 -2.36 -0.10
CA ILE A 15 8.98 -2.19 1.17
C ILE A 15 7.80 -3.16 1.28
N CYS A 16 7.00 -3.29 0.24
CA CYS A 16 5.88 -4.24 0.22
C CYS A 16 6.37 -5.67 0.39
N TRP A 17 7.46 -6.03 -0.29
CA TRP A 17 8.04 -7.35 -0.16
C TRP A 17 8.48 -7.63 1.28
N LYS A 18 9.15 -6.67 1.89
CA LYS A 18 9.61 -6.81 3.28
C LYS A 18 8.43 -6.94 4.24
N ILE A 19 7.41 -6.12 4.05
CA ILE A 19 6.20 -6.15 4.89
C ILE A 19 5.44 -7.46 4.71
N SER A 20 5.42 -8.00 3.49
CA SER A 20 4.70 -9.25 3.20
C SER A 20 5.22 -10.44 3.99
N GLN A 21 6.44 -10.35 4.51
CA GLN A 21 7.04 -11.40 5.31
C GLN A 21 6.66 -11.31 6.79
N SER A 22 5.98 -10.24 7.19
CA SER A 22 5.56 -10.10 8.58
C SER A 22 4.32 -10.93 8.86
N PRO A 23 4.34 -11.79 9.91
CA PRO A 23 3.16 -12.60 10.24
C PRO A 23 2.00 -11.78 10.79
N LYS A 24 2.23 -10.50 11.10
CA LYS A 24 1.18 -9.62 11.62
C LYS A 24 0.41 -8.90 10.51
N VAL A 25 0.89 -8.97 9.28
CA VAL A 25 0.27 -8.30 8.14
C VAL A 25 -0.61 -9.28 7.39
N ASP A 26 -1.91 -8.98 7.30
CA ASP A 26 -2.88 -9.81 6.63
C ASP A 26 -3.08 -9.40 5.19
N LYS A 27 -3.01 -8.11 4.92
CA LYS A 27 -3.26 -7.56 3.59
C LYS A 27 -2.40 -6.32 3.36
N ILE A 28 -1.83 -6.21 2.17
CA ILE A 28 -1.04 -5.05 1.75
C ILE A 28 -1.71 -4.42 0.55
N TYR A 29 -1.93 -3.11 0.63
CA TYR A 29 -2.38 -2.30 -0.51
C TYR A 29 -1.24 -1.37 -0.90
N CYS A 30 -1.09 -1.12 -2.18
CA CYS A 30 -0.09 -0.18 -2.68
C CYS A 30 -0.75 0.81 -3.64
N ALA A 31 -0.55 2.09 -3.40
CA ALA A 31 -1.15 3.15 -4.21
C ALA A 31 -0.05 4.04 -4.79
N PRO A 32 0.06 4.17 -6.09
CA PRO A 32 -0.72 3.49 -7.12
C PRO A 32 -0.25 2.07 -7.44
N GLY A 33 0.97 1.69 -7.03
CA GLY A 33 1.52 0.38 -7.31
C GLY A 33 2.00 0.20 -8.75
N ASN A 34 2.44 -1.03 -9.06
CA ASN A 34 2.82 -1.41 -10.42
C ASN A 34 2.66 -2.92 -10.59
N ALA A 35 2.96 -3.44 -11.80
CA ALA A 35 2.73 -4.85 -12.11
C ALA A 35 3.54 -5.81 -11.22
N GLY A 36 4.77 -5.44 -10.87
CA GLY A 36 5.60 -6.28 -10.00
C GLY A 36 5.05 -6.35 -8.59
N ILE A 37 4.56 -5.22 -8.08
CA ILE A 37 3.97 -5.14 -6.74
C ILE A 37 2.64 -5.91 -6.70
N GLY A 38 1.92 -5.96 -7.81
CA GLY A 38 0.64 -6.66 -7.89
C GLY A 38 0.71 -8.14 -7.53
N GLN A 39 1.90 -8.73 -7.50
CA GLN A 39 2.08 -10.12 -7.10
C GLN A 39 2.06 -10.30 -5.58
N ILE A 40 2.36 -9.25 -4.82
CA ILE A 40 2.46 -9.34 -3.36
C ILE A 40 1.53 -8.37 -2.64
N ALA A 41 0.94 -7.43 -3.35
CA ALA A 41 0.05 -6.42 -2.78
C ALA A 41 -1.05 -6.11 -3.78
N GLU A 42 -2.17 -5.60 -3.28
CA GLU A 42 -3.24 -5.14 -4.15
C GLU A 42 -2.96 -3.70 -4.55
N CYS A 43 -2.81 -3.46 -5.85
CA CYS A 43 -2.58 -2.11 -6.35
C CYS A 43 -3.90 -1.34 -6.41
N VAL A 44 -3.88 -0.12 -5.88
CA VAL A 44 -5.06 0.74 -5.81
C VAL A 44 -4.83 1.94 -6.73
N PRO A 45 -5.77 2.28 -7.63
CA PRO A 45 -5.55 3.36 -8.60
C PRO A 45 -5.74 4.75 -7.98
N ILE A 46 -4.96 5.04 -6.94
CA ILE A 46 -4.95 6.33 -6.27
C ILE A 46 -3.54 6.89 -6.37
N GLY A 47 -3.41 8.12 -6.89
CA GLY A 47 -2.11 8.76 -6.99
C GLY A 47 -1.55 9.13 -5.63
N ALA A 48 -0.22 9.17 -5.52
CA ALA A 48 0.45 9.46 -4.25
C ALA A 48 0.10 10.83 -3.66
N MET A 49 -0.35 11.75 -4.51
CA MET A 49 -0.72 13.10 -4.09
C MET A 49 -2.23 13.29 -3.89
N GLU A 50 -3.02 12.26 -4.09
CA GLU A 50 -4.48 12.33 -3.93
C GLU A 50 -4.86 12.02 -2.48
N PHE A 51 -4.52 12.93 -1.57
CA PHE A 51 -4.65 12.69 -0.13
C PHE A 51 -6.08 12.40 0.32
N ASP A 52 -7.06 13.08 -0.26
CA ASP A 52 -8.47 12.85 0.11
C ASP A 52 -8.90 11.42 -0.21
N LYS A 53 -8.47 10.91 -1.36
CA LYS A 53 -8.79 9.54 -1.76
C LYS A 53 -8.04 8.53 -0.91
N ILE A 54 -6.79 8.83 -0.55
CA ILE A 54 -5.99 7.96 0.32
C ILE A 54 -6.66 7.84 1.69
N VAL A 55 -7.08 8.95 2.26
CA VAL A 55 -7.73 8.96 3.57
C VAL A 55 -9.06 8.19 3.51
N ALA A 56 -9.86 8.43 2.48
CA ALA A 56 -11.13 7.73 2.31
C ALA A 56 -10.92 6.21 2.18
N PHE A 57 -9.92 5.80 1.39
CA PHE A 57 -9.60 4.39 1.23
C PHE A 57 -9.15 3.77 2.55
N ALA A 58 -8.29 4.47 3.29
CA ALA A 58 -7.78 3.97 4.56
C ALA A 58 -8.91 3.76 5.56
N LYS A 59 -9.86 4.66 5.62
CA LYS A 59 -11.02 4.53 6.50
C LYS A 59 -11.93 3.38 6.06
N GLU A 60 -12.19 3.27 4.77
CA GLU A 60 -13.07 2.26 4.23
C GLU A 60 -12.53 0.85 4.47
N GLN A 61 -11.22 0.67 4.33
CA GLN A 61 -10.58 -0.63 4.46
C GLN A 61 -10.04 -0.90 5.87
N ALA A 62 -10.26 0.00 6.82
CA ALA A 62 -9.76 -0.13 8.19
C ALA A 62 -8.24 -0.32 8.23
N ILE A 63 -7.52 0.50 7.48
CA ILE A 63 -6.07 0.47 7.44
C ILE A 63 -5.50 0.92 8.78
N LEU A 64 -4.65 0.09 9.39
CA LEU A 64 -4.03 0.41 10.66
C LEU A 64 -2.65 1.03 10.52
N SER A 65 -1.99 0.83 9.39
CA SER A 65 -0.67 1.39 9.16
C SER A 65 -0.60 1.95 7.75
N LEU A 66 -0.18 3.20 7.63
CA LEU A 66 -0.01 3.87 6.34
C LEU A 66 1.44 4.30 6.23
N ILE A 67 2.10 3.87 5.15
CA ILE A 67 3.48 4.22 4.86
C ILE A 67 3.50 5.08 3.62
N HIS A 68 4.00 6.30 3.74
CA HIS A 68 4.12 7.24 2.63
C HIS A 68 5.60 7.41 2.28
N ILE A 69 5.93 7.12 1.04
CA ILE A 69 7.30 7.19 0.56
C ILE A 69 7.50 8.45 -0.27
#